data_b938aa87e2c54c55b9a4c41cb524f8a0
#
_entry.id   b938aa87e2c54c55b9a4c41cb524f8a0
#
_cell.length_a   1.000
_cell.length_b   1.000
_cell.length_c   1.000
_cell.angle_alpha   90.00
_cell.angle_beta   90.00
_cell.angle_gamma   90.00
#
_symmetry.space_group_name_H-M   'P 1'
#
loop_
_entity.id
_entity.type
_entity.pdbx_description
1 polymer ?
#
loop_
_entity_poly.entity_id
_entity_poly.type
_entity_poly.pdbx_seq_one_letter_code
_entity_poly.pdbx_strand_id
1 'polypeptide(L)'
;MYDVIPVVTERAVDCGPVCLKMLLANYDTEVDLETLITECNTRIVGCTGKDILRVGRLHGLDMKAFQMDAEELVNQDRPAIVWWMFKHFVVFCGKDENGQVVLCDPARGRYRMSPGLFKQYYSNVSFWNGDPEPLPVEDIATAADYEHALGELGVEV
;
A
#
# COMPACT_ATOMS: atom_id res chain seq x y z
N MET A 1 1.23 2.04 16.62
CA MET A 1 1.18 2.55 15.23
C MET A 1 2.58 2.81 14.73
N TYR A 2 2.77 2.72 13.43
CA TYR A 2 4.09 2.94 12.81
C TYR A 2 4.27 4.41 12.45
N ASP A 3 5.53 4.84 12.49
CA ASP A 3 5.87 6.25 12.41
C ASP A 3 6.04 6.72 10.95
N VAL A 4 4.97 6.57 10.18
CA VAL A 4 4.92 7.01 8.79
C VAL A 4 4.58 8.50 8.73
N ILE A 5 5.40 9.27 8.01
CA ILE A 5 5.16 10.71 7.82
C ILE A 5 4.16 10.88 6.67
N PRO A 6 2.98 11.47 6.92
CA PRO A 6 1.97 11.59 5.87
C PRO A 6 2.38 12.56 4.77
N VAL A 7 2.06 12.20 3.51
CA VAL A 7 2.22 13.05 2.35
C VAL A 7 0.86 13.16 1.67
N VAL A 8 0.45 14.36 1.33
CA VAL A 8 -0.85 14.64 0.73
C VAL A 8 -0.69 15.25 -0.66
N THR A 9 -1.55 14.86 -1.57
CA THR A 9 -1.60 15.42 -2.93
C THR A 9 -3.02 15.86 -3.28
N GLU A 10 -3.14 16.88 -4.10
CA GLU A 10 -4.43 17.33 -4.64
C GLU A 10 -4.84 16.51 -5.88
N ARG A 11 -3.91 15.74 -6.46
CA ARG A 11 -4.16 14.94 -7.66
C ARG A 11 -4.44 13.49 -7.26
N ALA A 12 -5.71 13.08 -7.38
CA ALA A 12 -6.14 11.72 -7.04
C ALA A 12 -5.38 10.64 -7.83
N VAL A 13 -4.96 10.93 -9.06
CA VAL A 13 -4.22 9.99 -9.91
C VAL A 13 -2.82 9.69 -9.39
N ASP A 14 -2.30 10.51 -8.48
CA ASP A 14 -0.96 10.35 -7.91
C ASP A 14 -0.95 9.54 -6.61
N CYS A 15 -2.07 8.92 -6.22
CA CYS A 15 -2.15 8.19 -4.94
C CYS A 15 -1.11 7.07 -4.83
N GLY A 16 -0.86 6.31 -5.90
CA GLY A 16 0.15 5.25 -5.92
C GLY A 16 1.56 5.77 -5.65
N PRO A 17 2.08 6.71 -6.46
CA PRO A 17 3.39 7.32 -6.22
C PRO A 17 3.52 7.97 -4.84
N VAL A 18 2.48 8.63 -4.33
CA VAL A 18 2.50 9.26 -3.01
C VAL A 18 2.60 8.21 -1.91
N CYS A 19 1.84 7.11 -2.00
CA CYS A 19 1.97 6.00 -1.07
C CYS A 19 3.37 5.40 -1.09
N LEU A 20 3.93 5.24 -2.28
CA LEU A 20 5.28 4.70 -2.43
C LEU A 20 6.33 5.65 -1.83
N LYS A 21 6.15 6.97 -1.99
CA LYS A 21 7.02 7.96 -1.34
C LYS A 21 6.99 7.81 0.18
N MET A 22 5.80 7.66 0.76
CA MET A 22 5.66 7.47 2.20
C MET A 22 6.33 6.16 2.68
N LEU A 23 6.14 5.07 1.94
CA LEU A 23 6.72 3.79 2.30
C LEU A 23 8.24 3.80 2.18
N LEU A 24 8.78 4.35 1.10
CA LEU A 24 10.23 4.50 0.90
C LEU A 24 10.86 5.32 2.03
N ALA A 25 10.26 6.44 2.39
CA ALA A 25 10.76 7.30 3.47
C ALA A 25 10.78 6.56 4.82
N ASN A 26 9.83 5.68 5.06
CA ASN A 26 9.79 4.85 6.27
C ASN A 26 11.00 3.90 6.36
N TYR A 27 11.62 3.58 5.23
CA TYR A 27 12.83 2.77 5.13
C TYR A 27 14.05 3.62 4.78
N ASP A 28 14.05 4.89 5.19
CA ASP A 28 15.16 5.83 5.05
C ASP A 28 15.58 6.11 3.60
N THR A 29 14.64 5.97 2.67
CA THR A 29 14.88 6.22 1.24
C THR A 29 14.06 7.41 0.78
N GLU A 30 14.72 8.55 0.57
CA GLU A 30 14.08 9.77 0.08
C GLU A 30 14.15 9.81 -1.45
N VAL A 31 12.98 9.88 -2.09
CA VAL A 31 12.86 10.02 -3.53
C VAL A 31 11.89 11.16 -3.82
N ASP A 32 12.24 11.99 -4.78
CA ASP A 32 11.41 13.11 -5.21
C ASP A 32 10.07 12.59 -5.80
N LEU A 33 8.96 13.22 -5.44
CA LEU A 33 7.63 12.79 -5.87
C LEU A 33 7.48 12.82 -7.39
N GLU A 34 7.99 13.85 -8.05
CA GLU A 34 7.91 13.95 -9.53
C GLU A 34 8.63 12.78 -10.20
N THR A 35 9.75 12.34 -9.63
CA THR A 35 10.47 11.17 -10.10
C THR A 35 9.61 9.91 -9.99
N LEU A 36 8.96 9.72 -8.84
CA LEU A 36 8.09 8.56 -8.61
C LEU A 36 6.86 8.58 -9.53
N ILE A 37 6.26 9.74 -9.75
CA ILE A 37 5.12 9.89 -10.67
C ILE A 37 5.53 9.44 -12.08
N THR A 38 6.69 9.86 -12.54
CA THR A 38 7.21 9.48 -13.85
C THR A 38 7.55 8.00 -13.92
N GLU A 39 8.26 7.48 -12.93
CA GLU A 39 8.70 6.07 -12.90
C GLU A 39 7.53 5.11 -12.77
N CYS A 40 6.47 5.48 -12.06
CA CYS A 40 5.25 4.68 -11.93
C CYS A 40 4.38 4.70 -13.19
N ASN A 41 4.79 5.38 -14.25
CA ASN A 41 4.01 5.52 -15.49
C ASN A 41 2.59 6.06 -15.20
N THR A 42 2.51 7.04 -14.30
CA THR A 42 1.22 7.58 -13.84
C THR A 42 0.50 8.25 -15.00
N ARG A 43 -0.73 7.82 -15.24
CA ARG A 43 -1.58 8.29 -16.35
C ARG A 43 -2.85 8.91 -15.76
N ILE A 44 -3.78 9.30 -16.64
CA ILE A 44 -5.07 9.89 -16.24
C ILE A 44 -5.84 8.98 -15.26
N VAL A 45 -5.68 7.66 -15.39
CA VAL A 45 -6.32 6.67 -14.51
C VAL A 45 -5.45 6.26 -13.31
N GLY A 46 -4.30 6.90 -13.13
CA GLY A 46 -3.35 6.55 -12.07
C GLY A 46 -2.30 5.55 -12.53
N CYS A 47 -1.62 4.92 -11.57
CA CYS A 47 -0.67 3.84 -11.83
C CYS A 47 -1.25 2.49 -11.40
N THR A 48 -0.58 1.39 -11.76
CA THR A 48 -1.01 0.03 -11.43
C THR A 48 -0.29 -0.50 -10.19
N GLY A 49 -0.82 -1.58 -9.61
CA GLY A 49 -0.12 -2.30 -8.55
C GLY A 49 1.23 -2.85 -9.01
N LYS A 50 1.31 -3.28 -10.25
CA LYS A 50 2.57 -3.72 -10.87
C LYS A 50 3.61 -2.60 -10.90
N ASP A 51 3.19 -1.38 -11.23
CA ASP A 51 4.08 -0.21 -11.22
C ASP A 51 4.61 0.06 -9.80
N ILE A 52 3.76 -0.05 -8.78
CA ILE A 52 4.17 0.12 -7.38
C ILE A 52 5.25 -0.90 -7.01
N LEU A 53 5.06 -2.17 -7.36
CA LEU A 53 6.05 -3.21 -7.10
C LEU A 53 7.37 -2.93 -7.81
N ARG A 54 7.29 -2.62 -9.10
CA ARG A 54 8.47 -2.37 -9.94
C ARG A 54 9.28 -1.18 -9.44
N VAL A 55 8.63 -0.06 -9.16
CA VAL A 55 9.32 1.17 -8.74
C VAL A 55 9.85 1.05 -7.31
N GLY A 56 9.12 0.40 -6.42
CA GLY A 56 9.63 0.12 -5.07
C GLY A 56 10.91 -0.71 -5.12
N ARG A 57 10.95 -1.73 -5.97
CA ARG A 57 12.15 -2.56 -6.18
C ARG A 57 13.29 -1.76 -6.81
N LEU A 58 12.98 -0.87 -7.74
CA LEU A 58 13.96 0.01 -8.37
C LEU A 58 14.70 0.87 -7.32
N HIS A 59 14.02 1.27 -6.26
CA HIS A 59 14.59 2.10 -5.19
C HIS A 59 15.05 1.29 -3.97
N GLY A 60 15.21 -0.02 -4.10
CA GLY A 60 15.88 -0.86 -3.11
C GLY A 60 14.99 -1.59 -2.14
N LEU A 61 13.66 -1.47 -2.25
CA LEU A 61 12.75 -2.25 -1.40
C LEU A 61 12.54 -3.66 -1.98
N ASP A 62 12.33 -4.61 -1.10
CA ASP A 62 11.96 -5.98 -1.48
C ASP A 62 10.42 -6.06 -1.57
N MET A 63 9.87 -5.40 -2.59
CA MET A 63 8.42 -5.25 -2.71
C MET A 63 7.75 -6.55 -3.06
N LYS A 64 6.72 -6.87 -2.28
CA LYS A 64 5.85 -8.04 -2.46
C LYS A 64 4.40 -7.64 -2.26
N ALA A 65 3.51 -8.33 -2.96
CA ALA A 65 2.08 -8.12 -2.85
C ALA A 65 1.39 -9.39 -2.34
N PHE A 66 0.40 -9.23 -1.48
CA PHE A 66 -0.35 -10.34 -0.91
C PHE A 66 -1.85 -10.06 -0.97
N GLN A 67 -2.60 -11.11 -1.25
CA GLN A 67 -4.02 -11.13 -0.96
C GLN A 67 -4.15 -11.50 0.52
N MET A 68 -4.60 -10.57 1.33
CA MET A 68 -4.61 -10.72 2.79
C MET A 68 -5.88 -10.12 3.35
N ASP A 69 -6.57 -10.82 4.24
CA ASP A 69 -7.78 -10.28 4.85
C ASP A 69 -7.47 -9.19 5.88
N ALA A 70 -8.50 -8.44 6.27
CA ALA A 70 -8.34 -7.31 7.17
C ALA A 70 -7.84 -7.72 8.56
N GLU A 71 -8.30 -8.85 9.08
CA GLU A 71 -7.90 -9.35 10.39
C GLU A 71 -6.41 -9.67 10.44
N GLU A 72 -5.89 -10.31 9.39
CA GLU A 72 -4.47 -10.60 9.31
C GLU A 72 -3.65 -9.33 9.13
N LEU A 73 -4.12 -8.42 8.28
CA LEU A 73 -3.40 -7.18 7.97
C LEU A 73 -3.21 -6.29 9.20
N VAL A 74 -4.26 -6.08 9.99
CA VAL A 74 -4.19 -5.17 11.14
C VAL A 74 -3.28 -5.67 12.26
N ASN A 75 -2.89 -6.94 12.22
CA ASN A 75 -1.99 -7.55 13.19
C ASN A 75 -0.55 -7.65 12.70
N GLN A 76 -0.25 -7.08 11.53
CA GLN A 76 1.11 -7.10 10.99
C GLN A 76 2.04 -6.11 11.72
N ASP A 77 3.34 -6.33 11.59
CA ASP A 77 4.39 -5.65 12.37
C ASP A 77 4.98 -4.43 11.66
N ARG A 78 4.48 -4.04 10.50
CA ARG A 78 5.06 -2.96 9.70
C ARG A 78 4.02 -2.29 8.81
N PRO A 79 4.31 -1.08 8.27
CA PRO A 79 3.39 -0.42 7.35
C PRO A 79 3.31 -1.11 5.99
N ALA A 80 2.21 -0.89 5.30
CA ALA A 80 1.98 -1.44 3.97
C ALA A 80 1.16 -0.46 3.12
N ILE A 81 1.33 -0.53 1.81
CA ILE A 81 0.40 0.11 0.88
C ILE A 81 -0.78 -0.84 0.69
N VAL A 82 -2.01 -0.34 0.79
CA VAL A 82 -3.20 -1.17 0.68
C VAL A 82 -4.13 -0.66 -0.42
N TRP A 83 -4.77 -1.61 -1.12
CA TRP A 83 -5.77 -1.33 -2.14
C TRP A 83 -7.08 -0.97 -1.44
N TRP A 84 -7.69 0.14 -1.86
CA TRP A 84 -8.77 0.80 -1.11
C TRP A 84 -9.96 1.06 -2.00
N MET A 85 -11.11 0.51 -1.65
CA MET A 85 -12.36 0.69 -2.40
C MET A 85 -12.22 0.32 -3.88
N PHE A 86 -11.33 -0.62 -4.22
CA PHE A 86 -11.03 -1.07 -5.58
C PHE A 86 -10.60 0.03 -6.55
N LYS A 87 -10.12 1.17 -6.06
CA LYS A 87 -9.77 2.31 -6.92
C LYS A 87 -8.67 3.23 -6.40
N HIS A 88 -8.22 3.05 -5.15
CA HIS A 88 -7.34 4.00 -4.48
C HIS A 88 -6.25 3.24 -3.72
N PHE A 89 -5.15 3.92 -3.42
CA PHE A 89 -4.10 3.38 -2.56
C PHE A 89 -3.95 4.26 -1.33
N VAL A 90 -3.82 3.64 -0.16
CA VAL A 90 -3.52 4.32 1.10
C VAL A 90 -2.43 3.54 1.83
N VAL A 91 -1.78 4.14 2.82
CA VAL A 91 -0.77 3.45 3.63
C VAL A 91 -1.38 3.05 4.97
N PHE A 92 -1.33 1.76 5.26
CA PHE A 92 -1.67 1.21 6.58
C PHE A 92 -0.52 1.49 7.53
N CYS A 93 -0.82 2.09 8.68
CA CYS A 93 0.18 2.54 9.67
C CYS A 93 0.01 1.86 11.04
N GLY A 94 -0.63 0.70 11.09
CA GLY A 94 -0.83 -0.04 12.33
C GLY A 94 -2.09 0.35 13.07
N LYS A 95 -2.14 -0.03 14.35
CA LYS A 95 -3.22 0.31 15.27
C LYS A 95 -2.69 1.24 16.36
N ASP A 96 -3.54 2.13 16.85
CA ASP A 96 -3.21 2.95 18.01
C ASP A 96 -3.49 2.20 19.32
N GLU A 97 -3.25 2.85 20.47
CA GLU A 97 -3.47 2.26 21.78
C GLU A 97 -4.94 1.93 22.09
N ASN A 98 -5.87 2.53 21.33
CA ASN A 98 -7.31 2.25 21.46
C ASN A 98 -7.80 1.18 20.49
N GLY A 99 -6.89 0.57 19.73
CA GLY A 99 -7.22 -0.47 18.74
C GLY A 99 -7.80 0.06 17.46
N GLN A 100 -7.77 1.36 17.21
CA GLN A 100 -8.20 1.93 15.92
C GLN A 100 -7.12 1.77 14.87
N VAL A 101 -7.54 1.52 13.64
CA VAL A 101 -6.63 1.41 12.50
C VAL A 101 -6.19 2.81 12.07
N VAL A 102 -4.88 3.00 11.93
CA VAL A 102 -4.29 4.27 11.52
C VAL A 102 -3.88 4.18 10.05
N LEU A 103 -4.28 5.17 9.27
CA LEU A 103 -4.02 5.25 7.84
C LEU A 103 -3.38 6.58 7.48
N CYS A 104 -2.52 6.57 6.46
CA CYS A 104 -2.05 7.78 5.79
C CYS A 104 -2.58 7.74 4.37
N ASP A 105 -3.53 8.62 4.08
CA ASP A 105 -4.23 8.70 2.80
C ASP A 105 -3.65 9.87 2.00
N PRO A 106 -3.21 9.65 0.75
CA PRO A 106 -2.74 10.75 -0.11
C PRO A 106 -3.74 11.89 -0.29
N ALA A 107 -5.03 11.63 -0.13
CA ALA A 107 -6.06 12.64 -0.26
C ALA A 107 -6.35 13.41 1.04
N ARG A 108 -6.03 12.83 2.19
CA ARG A 108 -6.52 13.34 3.49
C ARG A 108 -5.43 13.48 4.57
N GLY A 109 -4.30 12.81 4.42
CA GLY A 109 -3.31 12.71 5.48
C GLY A 109 -3.62 11.59 6.46
N ARG A 110 -3.12 11.70 7.69
CA ARG A 110 -3.31 10.67 8.72
C ARG A 110 -4.71 10.77 9.34
N TYR A 111 -5.38 9.61 9.42
CA TYR A 111 -6.65 9.50 10.12
C TYR A 111 -6.85 8.10 10.69
N ARG A 112 -7.90 7.91 11.47
CA ARG A 112 -8.17 6.66 12.18
C ARG A 112 -9.60 6.19 11.93
N MET A 113 -9.78 4.87 11.99
CA MET A 113 -11.11 4.28 11.93
C MET A 113 -11.15 2.96 12.71
N SER A 114 -12.36 2.50 13.02
CA SER A 114 -12.53 1.19 13.67
C SER A 114 -12.08 0.07 12.74
N PRO A 115 -11.64 -1.09 13.29
CA PRO A 115 -11.32 -2.25 12.45
C PRO A 115 -12.49 -2.71 11.58
N GLY A 116 -13.73 -2.61 12.08
CA GLY A 116 -14.92 -2.97 11.31
C GLY A 116 -15.14 -2.08 10.09
N LEU A 117 -14.94 -0.77 10.25
CA LEU A 117 -15.04 0.16 9.12
C LEU A 117 -13.89 -0.04 8.14
N PHE A 118 -12.68 -0.27 8.63
CA PHE A 118 -11.53 -0.58 7.79
C PHE A 118 -11.80 -1.79 6.89
N LYS A 119 -12.37 -2.85 7.47
CA LYS A 119 -12.71 -4.07 6.73
C LYS A 119 -13.67 -3.80 5.57
N GLN A 120 -14.58 -2.83 5.71
CA GLN A 120 -15.53 -2.48 4.65
C GLN A 120 -14.88 -1.82 3.45
N TYR A 121 -13.81 -1.05 3.66
CA TYR A 121 -13.16 -0.29 2.58
C TYR A 121 -11.92 -0.95 2.02
N TYR A 122 -11.24 -1.77 2.80
CA TYR A 122 -10.02 -2.45 2.38
C TYR A 122 -10.34 -3.56 1.37
N SER A 123 -9.64 -3.57 0.25
CA SER A 123 -9.92 -4.46 -0.89
C SER A 123 -9.07 -5.73 -0.91
N ASN A 124 -8.54 -6.14 0.24
CA ASN A 124 -7.82 -7.41 0.50
C ASN A 124 -6.51 -7.60 -0.28
N VAL A 125 -5.93 -6.52 -0.79
CA VAL A 125 -4.61 -6.54 -1.44
C VAL A 125 -3.68 -5.57 -0.75
N SER A 126 -2.48 -6.02 -0.41
CA SER A 126 -1.48 -5.24 0.31
C SER A 126 -0.10 -5.41 -0.30
N PHE A 127 0.71 -4.35 -0.20
CA PHE A 127 2.06 -4.25 -0.77
C PHE A 127 3.03 -3.96 0.35
N TRP A 128 4.08 -4.78 0.47
CA TRP A 128 4.99 -4.78 1.61
C TRP A 128 6.44 -4.68 1.15
N ASN A 129 7.29 -4.14 2.03
CA ASN A 129 8.73 -4.32 1.92
C ASN A 129 9.10 -5.57 2.71
N GLY A 130 9.43 -6.66 2.02
CA GLY A 130 9.70 -7.95 2.62
C GLY A 130 8.44 -8.73 2.95
N ASP A 131 8.59 -9.90 3.55
CA ASP A 131 7.47 -10.75 3.93
C ASP A 131 6.83 -10.25 5.23
N PRO A 132 5.49 -10.13 5.28
CA PRO A 132 4.79 -9.81 6.53
C PRO A 132 4.90 -10.95 7.53
N GLU A 133 4.70 -10.67 8.82
CA GLU A 133 4.77 -11.69 9.86
C GLU A 133 3.52 -11.66 10.75
N PRO A 134 2.86 -12.82 10.96
CA PRO A 134 3.14 -14.10 10.29
C PRO A 134 2.78 -14.06 8.81
N LEU A 135 3.44 -14.91 8.01
CA LEU A 135 3.12 -15.02 6.59
C LEU A 135 1.72 -15.60 6.41
N PRO A 136 0.92 -15.07 5.47
CA PRO A 136 -0.37 -15.66 5.12
C PRO A 136 -0.13 -16.96 4.34
N VAL A 137 -0.22 -18.09 5.03
CA VAL A 137 0.19 -19.40 4.50
C VAL A 137 -0.61 -19.81 3.26
N GLU A 138 -1.92 -19.47 3.24
CA GLU A 138 -2.81 -19.86 2.14
C GLU A 138 -2.77 -18.87 0.96
N ASP A 139 -2.33 -17.64 1.21
CA ASP A 139 -2.38 -16.55 0.24
C ASP A 139 -1.02 -16.21 -0.36
N ILE A 140 0.03 -16.96 -0.01
CA ILE A 140 1.36 -16.75 -0.56
C ILE A 140 1.43 -17.34 -1.95
N ALA A 141 1.86 -16.53 -2.91
CA ALA A 141 2.08 -16.96 -4.29
C ALA A 141 3.42 -16.43 -4.79
N THR A 142 3.84 -16.92 -5.95
CA THR A 142 4.99 -16.33 -6.64
C THR A 142 4.64 -14.94 -7.15
N ALA A 143 5.64 -14.13 -7.50
CA ALA A 143 5.39 -12.79 -8.03
C ALA A 143 4.47 -12.82 -9.27
N ALA A 144 4.61 -13.83 -10.14
CA ALA A 144 3.76 -13.99 -11.30
C ALA A 144 2.31 -14.30 -10.91
N ASP A 145 2.12 -15.18 -9.92
CA ASP A 145 0.80 -15.53 -9.43
C ASP A 145 0.10 -14.33 -8.78
N TYR A 146 0.84 -13.51 -8.04
CA TYR A 146 0.31 -12.29 -7.44
C TYR A 146 -0.12 -11.29 -8.50
N GLU A 147 0.69 -11.11 -9.55
CA GLU A 147 0.34 -10.20 -10.64
C GLU A 147 -0.97 -10.65 -11.32
N HIS A 148 -1.15 -11.95 -11.50
CA HIS A 148 -2.37 -12.52 -12.06
C HIS A 148 -3.57 -12.28 -11.14
N ALA A 149 -3.41 -12.59 -9.84
CA ALA A 149 -4.46 -12.38 -8.85
C ALA A 149 -4.85 -10.90 -8.71
N LEU A 150 -3.88 -9.98 -8.80
CA LEU A 150 -4.15 -8.55 -8.78
C LEU A 150 -5.04 -8.15 -9.96
N GLY A 151 -4.80 -8.69 -11.16
CA GLY A 151 -5.64 -8.44 -12.33
C GLY A 151 -7.05 -8.97 -12.14
N GLU A 152 -7.22 -10.16 -11.58
CA GLU A 152 -8.54 -10.76 -11.32
C GLU A 152 -9.35 -9.96 -10.29
N LEU A 153 -8.67 -9.30 -9.35
CA LEU A 153 -9.31 -8.46 -8.34
C LEU A 153 -9.60 -7.04 -8.83
N GLY A 154 -9.31 -6.74 -10.10
CA GLY A 154 -9.50 -5.42 -10.67
C GLY A 154 -8.37 -4.44 -10.37
N VAL A 155 -7.25 -4.91 -9.83
CA VAL A 155 -6.03 -4.12 -9.70
C VAL A 155 -5.23 -4.32 -10.98
N GLU A 156 -5.11 -3.28 -11.80
CA GLU A 156 -4.38 -3.39 -13.08
C GLU A 156 -2.90 -3.72 -12.84
N VAL A 157 -2.42 -4.69 -13.60
CA VAL A 157 -1.03 -5.15 -13.55
C VAL A 157 -0.30 -4.96 -14.85
#